data_e2ba3dd8feed3b47ff630cfa936395f9
#
_entry.id   e2ba3dd8feed3b47ff630cfa936395f9
#
_cell.length_a   1.000
_cell.length_b   1.000
_cell.length_c   1.000
_cell.angle_alpha   90.00
_cell.angle_beta   90.00
_cell.angle_gamma   90.00
#
_symmetry.space_group_name_H-M   'P 1'
#
loop_
_entity.id
_entity.type
_entity.pdbx_description
1 polymer ?
#
loop_
_entity_poly.entity_id
_entity_poly.type
_entity_poly.pdbx_seq_one_letter_code
_entity_poly.pdbx_strand_id
1 'polypeptide(L)'
;KQTIPKAWQGMNVDELETAVYEYTLNVLKECEEAGLKPQMVAIGNELSNGLLWPYAKVPEYANIARFVSAGIRASREFDAKIPVMIHLDNGGNNELYRRWFDNYLENNGLDFEYIGLSYYPFWHGTLDMLRDNMNDIALRYGKKLIVAEVSMGFTLDDYKDYEKLPDELRKGMATKKELAEKVPFPMTPEGQ
;
A
#
# COMPACT_ATOMS: atom_id res chain seq x y z
N LYS A 1 -8.65 5.98 -1.82
CA LYS A 1 -8.70 6.65 -3.14
C LYS A 1 -7.40 7.41 -3.33
N GLN A 2 -6.80 7.32 -4.52
CA GLN A 2 -5.49 7.93 -4.84
C GLN A 2 -5.60 9.37 -5.34
N THR A 3 -6.76 10.01 -5.19
CA THR A 3 -7.00 11.38 -5.65
C THR A 3 -6.51 12.41 -4.64
N ILE A 4 -6.22 13.62 -5.13
CA ILE A 4 -5.85 14.77 -4.28
C ILE A 4 -6.93 15.05 -3.24
N PRO A 5 -6.57 15.20 -1.95
CA PRO A 5 -7.50 15.61 -0.90
C PRO A 5 -8.19 16.93 -1.22
N LYS A 6 -9.42 17.08 -0.75
CA LYS A 6 -10.20 18.32 -1.02
C LYS A 6 -9.46 19.59 -0.59
N ALA A 7 -8.75 19.53 0.54
CA ALA A 7 -7.98 20.67 1.06
C ALA A 7 -6.78 21.07 0.18
N TRP A 8 -6.32 20.18 -0.70
CA TRP A 8 -5.16 20.41 -1.56
C TRP A 8 -5.53 20.62 -3.04
N GLN A 9 -6.82 20.71 -3.33
CA GLN A 9 -7.28 20.98 -4.69
C GLN A 9 -6.82 22.36 -5.16
N GLY A 10 -6.29 22.40 -6.40
CA GLY A 10 -5.73 23.62 -6.99
C GLY A 10 -4.22 23.81 -6.76
N MET A 11 -3.60 23.03 -5.89
CA MET A 11 -2.16 23.04 -5.69
C MET A 11 -1.42 22.48 -6.92
N ASN A 12 -0.29 23.10 -7.27
CA ASN A 12 0.64 22.57 -8.25
C ASN A 12 1.54 21.47 -7.64
N VAL A 13 2.44 20.87 -8.45
CA VAL A 13 3.30 19.77 -8.01
C VAL A 13 4.22 20.17 -6.85
N ASP A 14 4.78 21.37 -6.86
CA ASP A 14 5.71 21.82 -5.81
C ASP A 14 4.97 22.09 -4.49
N GLU A 15 3.77 22.66 -4.58
CA GLU A 15 2.89 22.87 -3.44
C GLU A 15 2.41 21.53 -2.85
N LEU A 16 2.08 20.55 -3.69
CA LEU A 16 1.70 19.20 -3.25
C LEU A 16 2.87 18.46 -2.57
N GLU A 17 4.10 18.60 -3.08
CA GLU A 17 5.29 18.04 -2.43
C GLU A 17 5.47 18.61 -1.03
N THR A 18 5.34 19.93 -0.89
CA THR A 18 5.39 20.62 0.41
C THR A 18 4.27 20.14 1.33
N ALA A 19 3.04 20.05 0.81
CA ALA A 19 1.88 19.60 1.58
C ALA A 19 2.04 18.15 2.09
N VAL A 20 2.58 17.24 1.29
CA VAL A 20 2.87 15.87 1.73
C VAL A 20 3.89 15.87 2.87
N TYR A 21 4.96 16.64 2.74
CA TYR A 21 5.98 16.76 3.77
C TYR A 21 5.40 17.29 5.09
N GLU A 22 4.72 18.43 5.04
CA GLU A 22 4.14 19.08 6.22
C GLU A 22 3.07 18.21 6.89
N TYR A 23 2.18 17.62 6.11
CA TYR A 23 1.16 16.71 6.63
C TYR A 23 1.78 15.51 7.34
N THR A 24 2.76 14.85 6.73
CA THR A 24 3.44 13.70 7.32
C THR A 24 4.11 14.08 8.64
N LEU A 25 4.86 15.19 8.66
CA LEU A 25 5.55 15.65 9.85
C LEU A 25 4.58 16.02 10.98
N ASN A 26 3.49 16.72 10.66
CA ASN A 26 2.48 17.14 11.62
C ASN A 26 1.76 15.93 12.25
N VAL A 27 1.34 14.95 11.43
CA VAL A 27 0.70 13.73 11.94
C VAL A 27 1.64 12.97 12.90
N LEU A 28 2.92 12.86 12.57
CA LEU A 28 3.89 12.18 13.43
C LEU A 28 4.08 12.91 14.78
N LYS A 29 4.15 14.24 14.76
CA LYS A 29 4.22 15.06 15.98
C LYS A 29 2.96 14.94 16.83
N GLU A 30 1.79 15.01 16.21
CA GLU A 30 0.50 14.81 16.92
C GLU A 30 0.41 13.42 17.56
N CYS A 31 0.87 12.38 16.89
CA CYS A 31 0.95 11.03 17.49
C CYS A 31 1.86 11.01 18.71
N GLU A 32 3.04 11.62 18.63
CA GLU A 32 3.98 11.67 19.76
C GLU A 32 3.41 12.48 20.93
N GLU A 33 2.79 13.63 20.67
CA GLU A 33 2.11 14.46 21.70
C GLU A 33 0.96 13.71 22.37
N ALA A 34 0.29 12.82 21.63
CA ALA A 34 -0.74 11.92 22.18
C ALA A 34 -0.15 10.72 22.95
N GLY A 35 1.17 10.59 23.08
CA GLY A 35 1.85 9.46 23.73
C GLY A 35 1.90 8.19 22.87
N LEU A 36 1.63 8.30 21.56
CA LEU A 36 1.55 7.18 20.61
C LEU A 36 2.70 7.28 19.59
N LYS A 37 3.96 7.23 20.07
CA LYS A 37 5.11 7.33 19.17
C LYS A 37 5.15 6.18 18.16
N PRO A 38 5.03 6.44 16.84
CA PRO A 38 5.13 5.41 15.82
C PRO A 38 6.48 4.70 15.84
N GLN A 39 6.46 3.38 15.60
CA GLN A 39 7.68 2.56 15.48
C GLN A 39 8.08 2.33 14.03
N MET A 40 7.19 2.63 13.09
CA MET A 40 7.37 2.54 11.65
C MET A 40 6.35 3.45 10.97
N VAL A 41 6.67 3.94 9.79
CA VAL A 41 5.76 4.76 8.97
C VAL A 41 5.63 4.16 7.59
N ALA A 42 4.40 3.97 7.13
CA ALA A 42 4.12 3.68 5.72
C ALA A 42 3.81 4.98 4.99
N ILE A 43 4.54 5.26 3.93
CA ILE A 43 4.28 6.43 3.08
C ILE A 43 3.35 6.01 1.95
N GLY A 44 2.11 6.51 2.03
CA GLY A 44 1.02 6.12 1.15
C GLY A 44 0.43 4.74 1.49
N ASN A 45 -0.57 4.36 0.71
CA ASN A 45 -1.25 3.07 0.79
C ASN A 45 -1.51 2.53 -0.61
N GLU A 46 -1.06 1.29 -0.89
CA GLU A 46 -1.30 0.60 -2.17
C GLU A 46 -0.94 1.45 -3.40
N LEU A 47 0.31 1.88 -3.46
CA LEU A 47 0.80 2.84 -4.46
C LEU A 47 1.01 2.27 -5.87
N SER A 48 0.51 1.07 -6.18
CA SER A 48 0.71 0.40 -7.47
C SER A 48 0.28 1.25 -8.66
N ASN A 49 -0.70 2.13 -8.48
CA ASN A 49 -1.18 3.08 -9.49
C ASN A 49 -0.78 4.53 -9.18
N GLY A 50 0.17 4.74 -8.25
CA GLY A 50 0.63 6.06 -7.82
C GLY A 50 -0.24 6.69 -6.74
N LEU A 51 -0.11 8.01 -6.56
CA LEU A 51 -0.84 8.79 -5.55
C LEU A 51 -1.14 10.21 -6.09
N LEU A 52 -1.99 10.95 -5.38
CA LEU A 52 -2.32 12.35 -5.69
C LEU A 52 -2.66 12.59 -7.18
N TRP A 53 -3.53 11.73 -7.71
CA TRP A 53 -3.98 11.85 -9.09
C TRP A 53 -4.59 13.21 -9.40
N PRO A 54 -4.30 13.77 -10.62
CA PRO A 54 -3.62 13.12 -11.76
C PRO A 54 -2.10 13.23 -11.76
N TYR A 55 -1.48 14.05 -10.91
CA TYR A 55 -0.07 14.45 -11.02
C TYR A 55 0.94 13.31 -10.83
N ALA A 56 0.69 12.37 -9.94
CA ALA A 56 1.55 11.20 -9.70
C ALA A 56 0.80 9.88 -9.92
N LYS A 57 -0.04 9.83 -10.96
CA LYS A 57 -0.62 8.60 -11.48
C LYS A 57 0.42 7.89 -12.36
N VAL A 58 0.56 6.57 -12.22
CA VAL A 58 1.41 5.79 -13.14
C VAL A 58 1.01 6.09 -14.60
N PRO A 59 1.97 6.45 -15.50
CA PRO A 59 3.43 6.26 -15.37
C PRO A 59 4.23 7.47 -14.88
N GLU A 60 3.64 8.46 -14.20
CA GLU A 60 4.32 9.69 -13.77
C GLU A 60 5.27 9.44 -12.58
N TYR A 61 6.27 8.55 -12.77
CA TYR A 61 7.17 8.11 -11.70
C TYR A 61 8.06 9.21 -11.13
N ALA A 62 8.37 10.24 -11.89
CA ALA A 62 9.11 11.40 -11.37
C ALA A 62 8.34 12.09 -10.22
N ASN A 63 7.03 12.30 -10.39
CA ASN A 63 6.20 12.87 -9.34
C ASN A 63 5.91 11.89 -8.20
N ILE A 64 5.76 10.59 -8.51
CA ILE A 64 5.65 9.54 -7.48
C ILE A 64 6.89 9.58 -6.58
N ALA A 65 8.09 9.58 -7.16
CA ALA A 65 9.34 9.63 -6.41
C ALA A 65 9.45 10.91 -5.57
N ARG A 66 9.06 12.07 -6.10
CA ARG A 66 9.03 13.35 -5.37
C ARG A 66 8.14 13.28 -4.13
N PHE A 67 6.88 12.85 -4.30
CA PHE A 67 5.90 12.85 -3.21
C PHE A 67 6.22 11.80 -2.14
N VAL A 68 6.60 10.60 -2.55
CA VAL A 68 7.04 9.56 -1.59
C VAL A 68 8.29 10.01 -0.84
N SER A 69 9.26 10.60 -1.53
CA SER A 69 10.46 11.14 -0.91
C SER A 69 10.17 12.30 0.06
N ALA A 70 9.16 13.12 -0.22
CA ALA A 70 8.73 14.16 0.72
C ALA A 70 8.25 13.56 2.05
N GLY A 71 7.42 12.51 1.99
CA GLY A 71 6.99 11.77 3.19
C GLY A 71 8.16 11.11 3.92
N ILE A 72 9.12 10.53 3.20
CA ILE A 72 10.34 9.94 3.79
C ILE A 72 11.18 11.01 4.50
N ARG A 73 11.41 12.18 3.87
CA ARG A 73 12.14 13.29 4.51
C ARG A 73 11.47 13.75 5.81
N ALA A 74 10.15 13.94 5.78
CA ALA A 74 9.39 14.31 6.96
C ALA A 74 9.49 13.28 8.09
N SER A 75 9.41 11.99 7.75
CA SER A 75 9.57 10.90 8.72
C SER A 75 10.96 10.91 9.36
N ARG A 76 12.00 11.16 8.57
CA ARG A 76 13.38 11.21 9.06
C ARG A 76 13.72 12.50 9.80
N GLU A 77 13.03 13.59 9.54
CA GLU A 77 13.11 14.79 10.38
C GLU A 77 12.48 14.55 11.75
N PHE A 78 11.39 13.83 11.81
CA PHE A 78 10.74 13.45 13.07
C PHE A 78 11.62 12.51 13.90
N ASP A 79 12.12 11.43 13.29
CA ASP A 79 13.07 10.50 13.90
C ASP A 79 13.99 9.94 12.81
N ALA A 80 15.28 10.30 12.85
CA ALA A 80 16.26 9.90 11.83
C ALA A 80 16.42 8.36 11.68
N LYS A 81 15.94 7.58 12.66
CA LYS A 81 16.03 6.11 12.69
C LYS A 81 14.70 5.42 12.44
N ILE A 82 13.60 6.16 12.25
CA ILE A 82 12.29 5.56 12.05
C ILE A 82 12.30 4.75 10.75
N PRO A 83 11.94 3.46 10.78
CA PRO A 83 11.82 2.67 9.57
C PRO A 83 10.68 3.17 8.69
N VAL A 84 10.92 3.24 7.38
CA VAL A 84 9.91 3.63 6.40
C VAL A 84 9.55 2.44 5.52
N MET A 85 8.27 2.27 5.26
CA MET A 85 7.70 1.28 4.36
C MET A 85 7.06 1.97 3.15
N ILE A 86 7.28 1.40 1.96
CA ILE A 86 6.50 1.68 0.75
C ILE A 86 5.59 0.48 0.49
N HIS A 87 4.29 0.74 0.34
CA HIS A 87 3.27 -0.30 0.28
C HIS A 87 2.58 -0.36 -1.08
N LEU A 88 2.60 -1.55 -1.70
CA LEU A 88 1.91 -1.85 -2.95
C LEU A 88 0.87 -2.95 -2.76
N ASP A 89 -0.18 -2.94 -3.58
CA ASP A 89 -1.15 -4.04 -3.68
C ASP A 89 -0.68 -5.15 -4.65
N ASN A 90 -1.53 -6.14 -4.90
CA ASN A 90 -1.26 -7.25 -5.82
C ASN A 90 0.03 -8.05 -5.49
N GLY A 91 0.19 -8.48 -4.25
CA GLY A 91 1.41 -9.10 -3.72
C GLY A 91 1.97 -10.30 -4.50
N GLY A 92 1.17 -11.00 -5.30
CA GLY A 92 1.63 -12.07 -6.19
C GLY A 92 2.11 -11.60 -7.57
N ASN A 93 2.04 -10.30 -7.89
CA ASN A 93 2.42 -9.78 -9.22
C ASN A 93 3.85 -9.24 -9.23
N ASN A 94 4.83 -10.11 -9.43
CA ASN A 94 6.26 -9.76 -9.45
C ASN A 94 6.60 -8.70 -10.51
N GLU A 95 6.02 -8.76 -11.72
CA GLU A 95 6.28 -7.79 -12.77
C GLU A 95 5.86 -6.38 -12.35
N LEU A 96 4.72 -6.23 -11.68
CA LEU A 96 4.25 -4.96 -11.14
C LEU A 96 5.26 -4.39 -10.14
N TYR A 97 5.73 -5.23 -9.18
CA TYR A 97 6.68 -4.80 -8.16
C TYR A 97 8.01 -4.37 -8.77
N ARG A 98 8.58 -5.18 -9.68
CA ARG A 98 9.82 -4.81 -10.39
C ARG A 98 9.65 -3.50 -11.15
N ARG A 99 8.62 -3.39 -11.98
CA ARG A 99 8.37 -2.17 -12.75
C ARG A 99 8.23 -0.96 -11.84
N TRP A 100 7.48 -1.07 -10.73
CA TRP A 100 7.22 0.05 -9.84
C TRP A 100 8.50 0.51 -9.15
N PHE A 101 9.22 -0.39 -8.49
CA PHE A 101 10.42 -0.04 -7.73
C PHE A 101 11.60 0.34 -8.61
N ASP A 102 11.79 -0.29 -9.76
CA ASP A 102 12.83 0.10 -10.72
C ASP A 102 12.62 1.55 -11.18
N ASN A 103 11.40 1.90 -11.61
CA ASN A 103 11.09 3.27 -12.02
C ASN A 103 11.18 4.27 -10.85
N TYR A 104 10.74 3.90 -9.65
CA TYR A 104 10.88 4.76 -8.47
C TYR A 104 12.36 5.11 -8.20
N LEU A 105 13.24 4.13 -8.23
CA LEU A 105 14.68 4.32 -8.00
C LEU A 105 15.36 5.07 -9.15
N GLU A 106 15.01 4.77 -10.40
CA GLU A 106 15.52 5.48 -11.60
C GLU A 106 15.12 6.97 -11.59
N ASN A 107 14.02 7.32 -10.96
CA ASN A 107 13.59 8.71 -10.76
C ASN A 107 14.07 9.34 -9.43
N ASN A 108 15.15 8.82 -8.88
CA ASN A 108 15.80 9.33 -7.66
C ASN A 108 14.91 9.28 -6.41
N GLY A 109 14.01 8.29 -6.32
CA GLY A 109 13.27 8.03 -5.09
C GLY A 109 14.21 7.75 -3.92
N LEU A 110 13.93 8.35 -2.75
CA LEU A 110 14.75 8.17 -1.55
C LEU A 110 14.68 6.74 -1.02
N ASP A 111 15.75 6.33 -0.38
CA ASP A 111 15.88 5.01 0.25
C ASP A 111 14.91 4.80 1.43
N PHE A 112 14.51 3.55 1.63
CA PHE A 112 13.53 3.10 2.63
C PHE A 112 13.89 1.69 3.12
N GLU A 113 13.28 1.20 4.19
CA GLU A 113 13.67 -0.07 4.82
C GLU A 113 12.77 -1.25 4.45
N TYR A 114 11.46 -1.02 4.22
CA TYR A 114 10.48 -2.08 4.06
C TYR A 114 9.66 -1.95 2.79
N ILE A 115 9.43 -3.06 2.11
CA ILE A 115 8.37 -3.19 1.10
C ILE A 115 7.16 -3.83 1.78
N GLY A 116 6.04 -3.12 1.76
CA GLY A 116 4.74 -3.62 2.18
C GLY A 116 3.97 -4.22 1.00
N LEU A 117 3.28 -5.33 1.25
CA LEU A 117 2.46 -5.99 0.26
C LEU A 117 1.04 -6.16 0.78
N SER A 118 0.01 -5.86 -0.04
CA SER A 118 -1.33 -6.40 0.19
C SER A 118 -1.47 -7.74 -0.53
N TYR A 119 -1.95 -8.74 0.19
CA TYR A 119 -2.24 -10.04 -0.38
C TYR A 119 -3.63 -10.53 0.02
N TYR A 120 -4.51 -10.54 -0.97
CA TYR A 120 -5.85 -11.10 -0.87
C TYR A 120 -5.94 -12.28 -1.83
N PRO A 121 -6.02 -13.54 -1.33
CA PRO A 121 -5.93 -14.75 -2.16
C PRO A 121 -6.91 -14.79 -3.34
N PHE A 122 -8.00 -14.05 -3.20
CA PHE A 122 -9.05 -13.99 -4.23
C PHE A 122 -8.65 -13.24 -5.50
N TRP A 123 -7.68 -12.29 -5.38
CA TRP A 123 -7.36 -11.33 -6.46
C TRP A 123 -5.87 -11.21 -6.76
N HIS A 124 -5.00 -11.54 -5.79
CA HIS A 124 -3.59 -11.19 -5.85
C HIS A 124 -2.67 -12.38 -6.22
N GLY A 125 -3.24 -13.40 -6.89
CA GLY A 125 -2.50 -14.58 -7.33
C GLY A 125 -2.43 -15.68 -6.27
N THR A 126 -1.65 -16.71 -6.55
CA THR A 126 -1.47 -17.87 -5.65
C THR A 126 -0.44 -17.58 -4.56
N LEU A 127 -0.41 -18.41 -3.51
CA LEU A 127 0.63 -18.35 -2.47
C LEU A 127 2.04 -18.56 -3.04
N ASP A 128 2.18 -19.43 -4.06
CA ASP A 128 3.45 -19.62 -4.75
C ASP A 128 3.88 -18.35 -5.49
N MET A 129 2.96 -17.64 -6.16
CA MET A 129 3.26 -16.36 -6.79
C MET A 129 3.67 -15.30 -5.75
N LEU A 130 2.98 -15.24 -4.60
CA LEU A 130 3.37 -14.35 -3.50
C LEU A 130 4.78 -14.68 -2.99
N ARG A 131 5.05 -15.95 -2.70
CA ARG A 131 6.37 -16.41 -2.23
C ARG A 131 7.47 -16.05 -3.23
N ASP A 132 7.25 -16.32 -4.51
CA ASP A 132 8.24 -16.10 -5.56
C ASP A 132 8.50 -14.60 -5.75
N ASN A 133 7.43 -13.76 -5.71
CA ASN A 133 7.58 -12.31 -5.71
C ASN A 133 8.37 -11.83 -4.49
N MET A 134 8.01 -12.27 -3.28
CA MET A 134 8.70 -11.85 -2.05
C MET A 134 10.18 -12.22 -2.09
N ASN A 135 10.53 -13.43 -2.50
CA ASN A 135 11.92 -13.85 -2.63
C ASN A 135 12.71 -12.98 -3.62
N ASP A 136 12.12 -12.72 -4.78
CA ASP A 136 12.75 -11.92 -5.82
C ASP A 136 12.99 -10.48 -5.37
N ILE A 137 11.95 -9.78 -4.88
CA ILE A 137 12.06 -8.36 -4.51
C ILE A 137 12.95 -8.15 -3.28
N ALA A 138 12.96 -9.11 -2.33
CA ALA A 138 13.88 -9.07 -1.20
C ALA A 138 15.35 -9.07 -1.65
N LEU A 139 15.69 -9.99 -2.57
CA LEU A 139 17.04 -10.10 -3.13
C LEU A 139 17.38 -8.93 -4.03
N ARG A 140 16.46 -8.50 -4.89
CA ARG A 140 16.69 -7.44 -5.88
C ARG A 140 16.93 -6.08 -5.23
N TYR A 141 16.14 -5.73 -4.23
CA TYR A 141 16.18 -4.40 -3.60
C TYR A 141 16.89 -4.39 -2.25
N GLY A 142 17.23 -5.55 -1.68
CA GLY A 142 17.87 -5.64 -0.36
C GLY A 142 16.96 -5.12 0.78
N LYS A 143 15.64 -5.18 0.62
CA LYS A 143 14.66 -4.65 1.57
C LYS A 143 14.04 -5.76 2.42
N LYS A 144 13.61 -5.39 3.62
CA LYS A 144 12.75 -6.23 4.44
C LYS A 144 11.33 -6.20 3.89
N LEU A 145 10.58 -7.28 4.11
CA LEU A 145 9.22 -7.43 3.58
C LEU A 145 8.20 -7.59 4.70
N ILE A 146 7.03 -6.99 4.49
CA ILE A 146 5.86 -7.16 5.35
C ILE A 146 4.64 -7.38 4.45
N VAL A 147 3.89 -8.46 4.69
CA VAL A 147 2.53 -8.55 4.18
C VAL A 147 1.69 -7.66 5.08
N ALA A 148 1.48 -6.41 4.63
CA ALA A 148 0.87 -5.34 5.43
C ALA A 148 -0.66 -5.49 5.50
N GLU A 149 -1.24 -6.06 4.45
CA GLU A 149 -2.67 -6.36 4.40
C GLU A 149 -2.88 -7.78 3.90
N VAL A 150 -3.67 -8.55 4.64
CA VAL A 150 -4.12 -9.88 4.26
C VAL A 150 -5.50 -10.13 4.85
N SER A 151 -6.39 -10.72 4.08
CA SER A 151 -7.68 -11.15 4.58
C SER A 151 -8.21 -12.33 3.79
N MET A 152 -8.84 -13.23 4.51
CA MET A 152 -9.63 -14.32 3.99
C MET A 152 -10.76 -14.61 4.99
N GLY A 153 -11.97 -14.85 4.50
CA GLY A 153 -13.10 -15.23 5.35
C GLY A 153 -12.93 -16.63 5.93
N PHE A 154 -13.33 -16.82 7.18
CA PHE A 154 -13.36 -18.13 7.85
C PHE A 154 -14.76 -18.80 7.78
N THR A 155 -15.72 -18.16 7.12
CA THR A 155 -17.11 -18.65 6.97
C THR A 155 -17.73 -18.10 5.70
N LEU A 156 -18.76 -18.77 5.22
CA LEU A 156 -19.64 -18.31 4.13
C LEU A 156 -20.93 -17.65 4.66
N ASP A 157 -21.05 -17.44 5.96
CA ASP A 157 -22.30 -16.94 6.55
C ASP A 157 -22.71 -15.56 6.06
N ASP A 158 -21.76 -14.70 5.75
CA ASP A 158 -22.01 -13.36 5.20
C ASP A 158 -22.69 -13.39 3.83
N TYR A 159 -22.63 -14.51 3.12
CA TYR A 159 -23.32 -14.65 1.83
C TYR A 159 -24.84 -14.57 1.94
N LYS A 160 -25.42 -14.93 3.10
CA LYS A 160 -26.86 -14.92 3.30
C LYS A 160 -27.48 -13.54 3.13
N ASP A 161 -26.74 -12.50 3.48
CA ASP A 161 -27.19 -11.11 3.43
C ASP A 161 -26.54 -10.30 2.31
N TYR A 162 -25.60 -10.90 1.55
CA TYR A 162 -24.88 -10.22 0.48
C TYR A 162 -25.81 -9.54 -0.53
N GLU A 163 -26.85 -10.26 -1.00
CA GLU A 163 -27.82 -9.76 -1.98
C GLU A 163 -28.70 -8.61 -1.46
N LYS A 164 -28.78 -8.45 -0.14
CA LYS A 164 -29.56 -7.37 0.51
C LYS A 164 -28.75 -6.10 0.67
N LEU A 165 -27.43 -6.16 0.48
CA LEU A 165 -26.55 -5.01 0.65
C LEU A 165 -26.59 -4.10 -0.58
N PRO A 166 -26.52 -2.77 -0.40
CA PRO A 166 -26.30 -1.82 -1.50
C PRO A 166 -25.02 -2.15 -2.26
N ASP A 167 -25.01 -1.90 -3.58
CA ASP A 167 -23.85 -2.17 -4.44
C ASP A 167 -22.55 -1.54 -3.94
N GLU A 168 -22.64 -0.36 -3.34
CA GLU A 168 -21.47 0.33 -2.76
C GLU A 168 -20.83 -0.44 -1.60
N LEU A 169 -21.65 -1.13 -0.77
CA LEU A 169 -21.15 -1.94 0.34
C LEU A 169 -20.67 -3.33 -0.12
N ARG A 170 -21.22 -3.85 -1.22
CA ARG A 170 -20.76 -5.11 -1.81
C ARG A 170 -19.39 -5.01 -2.48
N LYS A 171 -18.99 -3.79 -2.82
CA LYS A 171 -17.75 -3.52 -3.53
C LYS A 171 -16.54 -3.74 -2.62
N GLY A 172 -15.71 -4.73 -2.95
CA GLY A 172 -14.53 -5.09 -2.17
C GLY A 172 -14.75 -6.12 -1.05
N MET A 173 -15.99 -6.62 -0.87
CA MET A 173 -16.25 -7.72 0.06
C MET A 173 -15.75 -9.04 -0.53
N ALA A 174 -14.93 -9.76 0.23
CA ALA A 174 -14.35 -11.05 -0.14
C ALA A 174 -15.21 -12.24 0.31
N THR A 175 -16.53 -12.05 0.45
CA THR A 175 -17.47 -13.05 0.97
C THR A 175 -18.33 -13.72 -0.10
N LYS A 176 -18.07 -13.46 -1.38
CA LYS A 176 -18.78 -14.09 -2.49
C LYS A 176 -18.40 -15.57 -2.64
N LYS A 177 -19.40 -16.43 -2.87
CA LYS A 177 -19.18 -17.85 -3.11
C LYS A 177 -18.20 -18.11 -4.27
N GLU A 178 -18.34 -17.37 -5.36
CA GLU A 178 -17.47 -17.48 -6.54
C GLU A 178 -16.01 -17.10 -6.24
N LEU A 179 -15.76 -16.28 -5.22
CA LEU A 179 -14.40 -15.98 -4.76
C LEU A 179 -13.85 -17.10 -3.89
N ALA A 180 -14.68 -17.69 -3.03
CA ALA A 180 -14.28 -18.83 -2.20
C ALA A 180 -13.83 -20.03 -3.06
N GLU A 181 -14.43 -20.23 -4.22
CA GLU A 181 -14.07 -21.31 -5.16
C GLU A 181 -12.70 -21.09 -5.84
N LYS A 182 -12.13 -19.87 -5.77
CA LYS A 182 -10.82 -19.53 -6.36
C LYS A 182 -9.64 -19.85 -5.45
N VAL A 183 -9.86 -20.07 -4.17
CA VAL A 183 -8.79 -20.36 -3.22
C VAL A 183 -8.67 -21.86 -2.96
N PRO A 184 -7.43 -22.38 -2.75
CA PRO A 184 -7.20 -23.82 -2.59
C PRO A 184 -7.50 -24.35 -1.18
N PHE A 185 -8.02 -23.53 -0.28
CA PHE A 185 -8.32 -23.89 1.10
C PHE A 185 -9.78 -23.51 1.43
N PRO A 186 -10.43 -24.29 2.32
CA PRO A 186 -11.82 -24.03 2.67
C PRO A 186 -11.97 -22.73 3.47
N MET A 187 -13.13 -22.07 3.33
CA MET A 187 -13.48 -20.92 4.18
C MET A 187 -14.02 -21.41 5.52
N THR A 188 -13.09 -21.90 6.34
CA THR A 188 -13.30 -22.38 7.71
C THR A 188 -12.21 -21.80 8.62
N PRO A 189 -12.35 -21.85 9.96
CA PRO A 189 -11.30 -21.42 10.87
C PRO A 189 -9.94 -22.13 10.62
N GLU A 190 -9.95 -23.39 10.20
CA GLU A 190 -8.74 -24.15 9.90
C GLU A 190 -8.14 -23.77 8.54
N GLY A 191 -8.96 -23.30 7.61
CA GLY A 191 -8.53 -22.89 6.27
C GLY A 191 -7.97 -21.48 6.22
N GLN A 192 -8.35 -20.63 7.15
CA GLN A 192 -7.87 -19.26 7.28
C GLN A 192 -6.46 -19.22 7.91
#